data_f68173b2ee8d03b72cc3e9608e9805cc
#
_entry.id   f68173b2ee8d03b72cc3e9608e9805cc
#
_cell.length_a   1.000
_cell.length_b   1.000
_cell.length_c   1.000
_cell.angle_alpha   90.00
_cell.angle_beta   90.00
_cell.angle_gamma   90.00
#
_symmetry.space_group_name_H-M   'P 1'
#
loop_
_entity.id
_entity.type
_entity.pdbx_description
1 polymer ?
#
loop_
_entity_poly.entity_id
_entity_poly.type
_entity_poly.pdbx_seq_one_letter_code
_entity_poly.pdbx_strand_id
1 'polypeptide(L)'
;MKTRRKIRLKYKKERVLLSDVLPYELPVIFTNRYFYRYLVSNGIRFDGTELSWKKDIDQDALAVLNFIFSPYLNKDLTILPDNQIKFKDKVVSIPFLYKIKHKPHKLRRLALIHPVSQMEIVSFYEKYKSLILYYCGQDEFSLRHPERVACYFYYKDRLHHTLLGQKIDKLELFFNEYENLKTYFSYKEYSNIYKFYEDYRYQNAEKRFEHLHKFDIQSCFDSIYTHSITWAVSGGKDEYKRHFRGKGKSFGDDWDSIMQRMNYNETNGIVIGPEFSRIFAEIILQYIDKKVKQTLWDAGYKNNEHYSCYRYVDDVFFYYNDTKVLEQAMSTFEHLLHEYKLCISKEKSDDWERPFITPISMSKIKIDTLLSDFIRMRKSNQDSENVLEDEIAEEEIIDDIDDKKIEEALECKDFIYIISKEVNRAFKSLMIENNVKSKDIMNYTLAVISTKLESLLKKFDKNFYVLSRDCREKPKKVFNFSNELIDKVIEIS
;
A
#
# COMPACT_ATOMS: atom_id res chain seq x y z
N MET A 1 10.62 20.77 -13.88
CA MET A 1 10.43 19.75 -12.81
C MET A 1 10.69 20.41 -11.47
N LYS A 2 9.69 20.55 -10.58
CA LYS A 2 9.95 21.01 -9.20
C LYS A 2 10.70 19.91 -8.47
N THR A 3 11.94 20.17 -8.09
CA THR A 3 12.77 19.25 -7.29
C THR A 3 12.04 18.95 -5.97
N ARG A 4 11.66 17.68 -5.79
CA ARG A 4 11.04 17.22 -4.55
C ARG A 4 12.07 17.34 -3.43
N ARG A 5 11.75 18.11 -2.39
CA ARG A 5 12.64 18.28 -1.23
C ARG A 5 12.76 16.95 -0.48
N LYS A 6 14.01 16.52 -0.26
CA LYS A 6 14.36 15.31 0.47
C LYS A 6 14.64 15.65 1.93
N ILE A 7 13.93 15.02 2.86
CA ILE A 7 14.13 15.17 4.30
C ILE A 7 14.85 13.94 4.82
N ARG A 8 16.01 14.13 5.45
CA ARG A 8 16.76 13.06 6.11
C ARG A 8 16.13 12.75 7.47
N LEU A 9 16.10 11.48 7.81
CA LEU A 9 15.64 10.96 9.09
C LEU A 9 16.85 10.54 9.94
N LYS A 10 16.81 10.84 11.24
CA LYS A 10 17.70 10.19 12.20
C LYS A 10 17.28 8.74 12.36
N TYR A 11 18.24 7.83 12.49
CA TYR A 11 17.94 6.43 12.72
C TYR A 11 17.33 6.24 14.11
N LYS A 12 16.19 5.56 14.16
CA LYS A 12 15.52 5.10 15.40
C LYS A 12 14.96 3.71 15.14
N LYS A 13 15.35 2.74 15.95
CA LYS A 13 14.89 1.36 15.80
C LYS A 13 13.39 1.22 16.05
N GLU A 14 12.83 2.05 16.92
CA GLU A 14 11.41 2.06 17.28
C GLU A 14 10.48 2.41 16.09
N ARG A 15 11.03 2.96 14.99
CA ARG A 15 10.25 3.18 13.76
C ARG A 15 9.67 1.90 13.15
N VAL A 16 10.17 0.76 13.51
CA VAL A 16 9.58 -0.54 13.16
C VAL A 16 8.10 -0.57 13.51
N LEU A 17 7.69 0.05 14.62
CA LEU A 17 6.29 0.13 15.05
C LEU A 17 5.37 0.90 14.09
N LEU A 18 5.93 1.82 13.31
CA LEU A 18 5.18 2.61 12.33
C LEU A 18 5.00 1.89 10.98
N SER A 19 5.65 0.75 10.81
CA SER A 19 5.63 -0.04 9.57
C SER A 19 4.42 -0.95 9.46
N ASP A 20 3.67 -1.07 10.53
CA ASP A 20 2.60 -2.04 10.61
C ASP A 20 1.45 -1.71 9.69
N VAL A 21 0.83 -2.37 9.05
CA VAL A 21 -0.47 -2.39 8.38
C VAL A 21 -0.76 -1.17 7.47
N LEU A 22 -1.29 -1.42 6.33
CA LEU A 22 -1.79 -0.38 5.43
C LEU A 22 -2.90 0.43 6.13
N PRO A 23 -2.88 1.75 6.07
CA PRO A 23 -3.82 2.60 6.82
C PRO A 23 -5.29 2.27 6.61
N TYR A 24 -5.66 1.80 5.40
CA TYR A 24 -7.04 1.42 5.07
C TYR A 24 -7.43 0.02 5.58
N GLU A 25 -6.49 -0.76 6.09
CA GLU A 25 -6.72 -2.07 6.70
C GLU A 25 -6.83 -1.97 8.22
N LEU A 26 -6.40 -0.86 8.84
CA LEU A 26 -6.49 -0.64 10.28
C LEU A 26 -7.92 -0.28 10.73
N PRO A 27 -8.34 -0.68 11.95
CA PRO A 27 -9.50 -0.09 12.57
C PRO A 27 -9.34 1.43 12.71
N VAL A 28 -10.40 2.20 12.43
CA VAL A 28 -10.38 3.67 12.40
C VAL A 28 -9.80 4.28 13.69
N ILE A 29 -10.07 3.64 14.82
CA ILE A 29 -9.63 4.10 16.16
C ILE A 29 -8.21 3.69 16.53
N PHE A 30 -7.56 2.81 15.73
CA PHE A 30 -6.25 2.25 16.08
C PHE A 30 -5.12 2.96 15.34
N THR A 31 -4.05 3.26 16.08
CA THR A 31 -2.78 3.72 15.52
C THR A 31 -1.59 3.40 16.43
N ASN A 32 -0.52 2.86 15.88
CA ASN A 32 0.73 2.63 16.60
C ASN A 32 1.54 3.90 16.88
N ARG A 33 1.11 5.07 16.39
CA ARG A 33 1.81 6.34 16.59
C ARG A 33 1.95 6.70 18.06
N TYR A 34 0.90 6.46 18.85
CA TYR A 34 0.91 6.76 20.29
C TYR A 34 1.85 5.81 21.03
N PHE A 35 1.87 4.53 20.68
CA PHE A 35 2.78 3.56 21.27
C PHE A 35 4.25 3.88 20.92
N TYR A 36 4.53 4.21 19.65
CA TYR A 36 5.86 4.68 19.24
C TYR A 36 6.31 5.92 20.05
N ARG A 37 5.46 6.94 20.17
CA ARG A 37 5.77 8.14 20.95
C ARG A 37 6.00 7.82 22.41
N TYR A 38 5.16 6.98 22.99
CA TYR A 38 5.27 6.55 24.36
C TYR A 38 6.62 5.89 24.64
N LEU A 39 7.05 4.96 23.80
CA LEU A 39 8.36 4.31 23.93
C LEU A 39 9.52 5.30 23.80
N VAL A 40 9.49 6.15 22.77
CA VAL A 40 10.57 7.12 22.48
C VAL A 40 10.67 8.18 23.57
N SER A 41 9.53 8.75 24.02
CA SER A 41 9.50 9.81 25.04
C SER A 41 9.97 9.32 26.40
N ASN A 42 9.67 8.08 26.75
CA ASN A 42 10.03 7.50 28.05
C ASN A 42 11.33 6.69 28.01
N GLY A 43 12.03 6.67 26.86
CA GLY A 43 13.28 5.92 26.69
C GLY A 43 13.14 4.43 26.94
N ILE A 44 11.94 3.88 26.69
CA ILE A 44 11.62 2.46 26.91
C ILE A 44 12.31 1.63 25.84
N ARG A 45 13.07 0.64 26.26
CA ARG A 45 13.85 -0.24 25.38
C ARG A 45 13.68 -1.69 25.82
N PHE A 46 13.71 -2.57 24.85
CA PHE A 46 13.73 -4.02 25.06
C PHE A 46 14.90 -4.61 24.26
N ASP A 47 15.73 -5.40 24.90
CA ASP A 47 16.92 -6.02 24.26
C ASP A 47 16.71 -7.48 23.84
N GLY A 48 15.51 -8.03 24.07
CA GLY A 48 15.15 -9.42 23.84
C GLY A 48 14.93 -10.21 25.14
N THR A 49 15.42 -9.71 26.27
CA THR A 49 15.31 -10.34 27.58
C THR A 49 14.90 -9.37 28.69
N GLU A 50 15.36 -8.15 28.62
CA GLU A 50 15.12 -7.12 29.62
C GLU A 50 14.43 -5.88 29.04
N LEU A 51 13.50 -5.35 29.81
CA LEU A 51 12.85 -4.07 29.56
C LEU A 51 13.53 -3.01 30.42
N SER A 52 13.93 -1.89 29.83
CA SER A 52 14.54 -0.75 30.52
C SER A 52 13.85 0.55 30.14
N TRP A 53 13.91 1.55 31.02
CA TRP A 53 13.33 2.87 30.82
C TRP A 53 14.21 3.97 31.43
N LYS A 54 13.92 5.24 31.13
CA LYS A 54 14.69 6.36 31.67
C LYS A 54 14.41 6.56 33.17
N LYS A 55 15.40 7.10 33.90
CA LYS A 55 15.32 7.29 35.37
C LYS A 55 14.22 8.23 35.83
N ASP A 56 13.91 9.23 35.03
CA ASP A 56 12.91 10.28 35.26
C ASP A 56 11.57 9.99 34.57
N ILE A 57 11.20 8.72 34.47
CA ILE A 57 9.89 8.34 33.91
C ILE A 57 8.78 8.80 34.85
N ASP A 58 7.71 9.35 34.26
CA ASP A 58 6.52 9.73 35.00
C ASP A 58 5.79 8.49 35.56
N GLN A 59 5.17 8.62 36.74
CA GLN A 59 4.45 7.51 37.39
C GLN A 59 3.28 7.01 36.56
N ASP A 60 2.57 7.89 35.88
CA ASP A 60 1.47 7.50 34.97
C ASP A 60 2.01 6.68 33.78
N ALA A 61 3.16 7.07 33.24
CA ALA A 61 3.81 6.30 32.19
C ALA A 61 4.28 4.93 32.70
N LEU A 62 4.78 4.84 33.93
CA LEU A 62 5.16 3.57 34.54
C LEU A 62 3.93 2.68 34.81
N ALA A 63 2.80 3.25 35.24
CA ALA A 63 1.55 2.52 35.41
C ALA A 63 1.03 1.93 34.08
N VAL A 64 1.10 2.69 32.98
CA VAL A 64 0.76 2.19 31.64
C VAL A 64 1.71 1.05 31.23
N LEU A 65 3.01 1.18 31.51
CA LEU A 65 3.99 0.14 31.21
C LEU A 65 3.67 -1.15 31.99
N ASN A 66 3.36 -1.01 33.27
CA ASN A 66 2.97 -2.13 34.13
C ASN A 66 1.68 -2.78 33.62
N PHE A 67 0.65 -1.99 33.28
CA PHE A 67 -0.62 -2.50 32.74
C PHE A 67 -0.41 -3.35 31.47
N ILE A 68 0.45 -2.88 30.55
CA ILE A 68 0.70 -3.58 29.27
C ILE A 68 1.54 -4.85 29.47
N PHE A 69 2.56 -4.81 30.35
CA PHE A 69 3.61 -5.81 30.39
C PHE A 69 3.60 -6.71 31.62
N SER A 70 2.88 -6.36 32.70
CA SER A 70 2.86 -7.14 33.94
C SER A 70 2.59 -8.65 33.77
N PRO A 71 1.71 -9.12 32.88
CA PRO A 71 1.51 -10.56 32.68
C PRO A 71 2.76 -11.30 32.21
N TYR A 72 3.70 -10.59 31.60
CA TYR A 72 4.93 -11.10 30.98
C TYR A 72 6.18 -10.84 31.80
N LEU A 73 6.06 -10.16 32.93
CA LEU A 73 7.17 -9.79 33.81
C LEU A 73 7.29 -10.74 35.00
N ASN A 74 8.52 -10.88 35.52
CA ASN A 74 8.78 -11.72 36.68
C ASN A 74 8.42 -11.03 38.02
N LYS A 75 8.35 -9.70 38.02
CA LYS A 75 8.06 -8.86 39.20
C LYS A 75 7.19 -7.67 38.79
N ASP A 76 6.57 -7.04 39.77
CA ASP A 76 5.82 -5.81 39.58
C ASP A 76 6.76 -4.62 39.33
N LEU A 77 6.44 -3.77 38.37
CA LEU A 77 7.23 -2.59 38.01
C LEU A 77 7.27 -1.50 39.09
N THR A 78 6.31 -1.51 40.01
CA THR A 78 6.20 -0.49 41.06
C THR A 78 7.29 -0.58 42.14
N ILE A 79 8.14 -1.61 42.16
CA ILE A 79 9.04 -1.94 43.28
C ILE A 79 10.53 -1.88 42.88
N LEU A 80 10.90 -1.43 41.66
CA LEU A 80 12.28 -1.64 41.16
C LEU A 80 13.17 -0.40 41.22
N PRO A 81 14.35 -0.49 41.89
CA PRO A 81 15.31 0.59 41.96
C PRO A 81 16.14 0.78 40.67
N ASP A 82 16.20 -0.21 39.77
CA ASP A 82 17.20 -0.25 38.71
C ASP A 82 16.71 0.19 37.33
N ASN A 83 15.46 0.68 37.18
CA ASN A 83 14.83 1.07 35.90
C ASN A 83 14.93 0.01 34.80
N GLN A 84 14.99 -1.25 35.19
CA GLN A 84 15.01 -2.41 34.29
C GLN A 84 14.37 -3.64 34.94
N ILE A 85 13.79 -4.51 34.10
CA ILE A 85 13.13 -5.74 34.54
C ILE A 85 13.25 -6.83 33.47
N LYS A 86 13.39 -8.08 33.97
CA LYS A 86 13.44 -9.25 33.08
C LYS A 86 12.06 -9.76 32.73
N PHE A 87 11.88 -10.08 31.47
CA PHE A 87 10.71 -10.83 31.00
C PHE A 87 10.78 -12.29 31.43
N LYS A 88 9.61 -12.89 31.55
CA LYS A 88 9.49 -14.34 31.66
C LYS A 88 10.06 -15.00 30.40
N ASP A 89 10.68 -16.14 30.56
CA ASP A 89 11.11 -16.94 29.42
C ASP A 89 9.89 -17.37 28.58
N LYS A 90 10.02 -17.32 27.25
CA LYS A 90 9.01 -17.78 26.28
C LYS A 90 7.65 -17.11 26.44
N VAL A 91 7.63 -15.79 26.37
CA VAL A 91 6.38 -15.01 26.34
C VAL A 91 5.57 -15.35 25.07
N VAL A 92 4.38 -15.89 25.25
CA VAL A 92 3.40 -16.12 24.18
C VAL A 92 2.33 -15.05 24.27
N SER A 93 2.04 -14.40 23.17
CA SER A 93 1.00 -13.35 23.10
C SER A 93 -0.14 -13.74 22.18
N ILE A 94 -1.29 -13.12 22.45
CA ILE A 94 -2.52 -13.30 21.69
C ILE A 94 -2.71 -12.07 20.81
N PRO A 95 -2.77 -12.19 19.47
CA PRO A 95 -3.05 -11.06 18.60
C PRO A 95 -4.52 -10.65 18.69
N PHE A 96 -4.80 -9.36 18.57
CA PHE A 96 -6.16 -8.87 18.44
C PHE A 96 -6.66 -9.08 17.00
N LEU A 97 -7.63 -10.00 16.85
CA LEU A 97 -8.19 -10.37 15.55
C LEU A 97 -9.41 -9.49 15.22
N TYR A 98 -9.44 -8.94 14.02
CA TYR A 98 -10.58 -8.18 13.50
C TYR A 98 -10.87 -8.54 12.04
N LYS A 99 -12.06 -8.17 11.58
CA LYS A 99 -12.50 -8.49 10.21
C LYS A 99 -12.79 -7.21 9.45
N ILE A 100 -12.31 -7.15 8.22
CA ILE A 100 -12.65 -6.09 7.26
C ILE A 100 -13.44 -6.67 6.09
N LYS A 101 -14.28 -5.85 5.47
CA LYS A 101 -15.02 -6.24 4.27
C LYS A 101 -14.06 -6.25 3.08
N HIS A 102 -13.85 -7.41 2.48
CA HIS A 102 -12.96 -7.59 1.33
C HIS A 102 -13.73 -7.78 0.01
N LYS A 103 -14.78 -8.59 0.03
CA LYS A 103 -15.71 -8.83 -1.10
C LYS A 103 -17.15 -8.69 -0.57
N PRO A 104 -18.18 -8.53 -1.43
CA PRO A 104 -19.57 -8.35 -0.99
C PRO A 104 -20.02 -9.36 0.08
N HIS A 105 -19.57 -10.61 -0.01
CA HIS A 105 -19.96 -11.71 0.89
C HIS A 105 -18.76 -12.35 1.61
N LYS A 106 -17.55 -11.76 1.53
CA LYS A 106 -16.35 -12.32 2.16
C LYS A 106 -15.65 -11.28 3.03
N LEU A 107 -15.48 -11.63 4.29
CA LEU A 107 -14.68 -10.88 5.25
C LEU A 107 -13.24 -11.40 5.23
N ARG A 108 -12.27 -10.48 5.30
CA ARG A 108 -10.85 -10.81 5.51
C ARG A 108 -10.53 -10.63 6.99
N ARG A 109 -9.93 -11.64 7.60
CA ARG A 109 -9.44 -11.57 8.97
C ARG A 109 -8.04 -10.98 8.98
N LEU A 110 -7.83 -9.97 9.80
CA LEU A 110 -6.55 -9.31 10.04
C LEU A 110 -6.23 -9.35 11.53
N ALA A 111 -4.97 -9.10 11.87
CA ALA A 111 -4.50 -9.12 13.24
C ALA A 111 -3.66 -7.87 13.58
N LEU A 112 -3.86 -7.37 14.78
CA LEU A 112 -2.93 -6.46 15.45
C LEU A 112 -2.14 -7.27 16.47
N ILE A 113 -0.82 -7.23 16.38
CA ILE A 113 0.04 -7.96 17.30
C ILE A 113 0.14 -7.25 18.65
N HIS A 114 0.32 -8.02 19.71
CA HIS A 114 0.43 -7.50 21.07
C HIS A 114 1.67 -6.60 21.21
N PRO A 115 1.64 -5.51 22.01
CA PRO A 115 2.78 -4.61 22.22
C PRO A 115 4.09 -5.30 22.61
N VAL A 116 4.03 -6.38 23.41
CA VAL A 116 5.20 -7.21 23.74
C VAL A 116 5.88 -7.74 22.49
N SER A 117 5.13 -8.37 21.59
CA SER A 117 5.66 -8.90 20.32
C SER A 117 6.14 -7.79 19.40
N GLN A 118 5.50 -6.63 19.42
CA GLN A 118 5.97 -5.46 18.67
C GLN A 118 7.36 -5.03 19.14
N MET A 119 7.64 -5.04 20.45
CA MET A 119 8.97 -4.72 20.99
C MET A 119 10.00 -5.80 20.66
N GLU A 120 9.63 -7.09 20.67
CA GLU A 120 10.49 -8.17 20.20
C GLU A 120 10.91 -7.96 18.74
N ILE A 121 9.96 -7.55 17.88
CA ILE A 121 10.22 -7.25 16.46
C ILE A 121 11.17 -6.06 16.31
N VAL A 122 11.06 -5.02 17.13
CA VAL A 122 12.01 -3.89 17.13
C VAL A 122 13.42 -4.38 17.40
N SER A 123 13.60 -5.23 18.40
CA SER A 123 14.90 -5.80 18.75
C SER A 123 15.42 -6.75 17.67
N PHE A 124 14.54 -7.54 17.08
CA PHE A 124 14.87 -8.45 15.98
C PHE A 124 15.35 -7.69 14.73
N TYR A 125 14.66 -6.61 14.33
CA TYR A 125 15.09 -5.80 13.19
C TYR A 125 16.42 -5.11 13.46
N GLU A 126 16.64 -4.62 14.68
CA GLU A 126 17.94 -4.04 15.03
C GLU A 126 19.08 -5.04 14.86
N LYS A 127 18.89 -6.26 15.33
CA LYS A 127 19.87 -7.35 15.24
C LYS A 127 20.07 -7.84 13.81
N TYR A 128 19.00 -7.97 13.03
CA TYR A 128 19.02 -8.74 11.79
C TYR A 128 18.68 -7.94 10.51
N LYS A 129 18.56 -6.62 10.56
CA LYS A 129 18.22 -5.78 9.41
C LYS A 129 19.03 -6.06 8.13
N SER A 130 20.32 -6.32 8.29
CA SER A 130 21.21 -6.61 7.15
C SER A 130 20.93 -7.98 6.54
N LEU A 131 20.61 -9.00 7.35
CA LEU A 131 20.24 -10.33 6.87
C LEU A 131 18.87 -10.31 6.21
N ILE A 132 17.90 -9.54 6.75
CA ILE A 132 16.60 -9.33 6.12
C ILE A 132 16.79 -8.79 4.70
N LEU A 133 17.56 -7.72 4.55
CA LEU A 133 17.82 -7.10 3.25
C LEU A 133 18.54 -8.06 2.30
N TYR A 134 19.50 -8.83 2.82
CA TYR A 134 20.22 -9.82 2.02
C TYR A 134 19.29 -10.90 1.47
N TYR A 135 18.48 -11.53 2.33
CA TYR A 135 17.59 -12.62 1.89
C TYR A 135 16.41 -12.14 1.05
N CYS A 136 15.92 -10.92 1.26
CA CYS A 136 14.87 -10.33 0.42
C CYS A 136 15.36 -9.88 -0.98
N GLY A 137 16.65 -9.80 -1.22
CA GLY A 137 17.24 -9.40 -2.50
C GLY A 137 17.92 -10.54 -3.26
N GLN A 138 17.57 -11.81 -3.02
CA GLN A 138 18.22 -12.96 -3.63
C GLN A 138 17.84 -13.20 -5.09
N ASP A 139 16.62 -12.82 -5.48
CA ASP A 139 16.12 -12.96 -6.83
C ASP A 139 15.40 -11.71 -7.34
N GLU A 140 15.35 -11.57 -8.66
CA GLU A 140 14.77 -10.42 -9.36
C GLU A 140 13.28 -10.58 -9.71
N PHE A 141 12.68 -11.76 -9.49
CA PHE A 141 11.26 -11.97 -9.78
C PHE A 141 10.37 -11.10 -8.90
N SER A 142 10.78 -10.88 -7.64
CA SER A 142 10.01 -10.06 -6.73
C SER A 142 10.03 -8.58 -7.09
N LEU A 143 8.85 -8.04 -7.33
CA LEU A 143 8.60 -6.62 -7.62
C LEU A 143 8.56 -5.76 -6.36
N ARG A 144 8.39 -6.37 -5.18
CA ARG A 144 8.23 -5.64 -3.93
C ARG A 144 8.92 -6.33 -2.77
N HIS A 145 10.13 -5.91 -2.49
CA HIS A 145 10.90 -6.39 -1.33
C HIS A 145 11.63 -5.23 -0.64
N PRO A 146 12.00 -5.37 0.64
CA PRO A 146 12.88 -4.42 1.33
C PRO A 146 14.20 -4.26 0.60
N GLU A 147 14.62 -3.02 0.32
CA GLU A 147 15.89 -2.70 -0.35
C GLU A 147 16.91 -2.10 0.61
N ARG A 148 16.43 -1.25 1.52
CA ARG A 148 17.27 -0.57 2.52
C ARG A 148 16.44 -0.07 3.69
N VAL A 149 17.10 0.25 4.81
CA VAL A 149 16.47 0.98 5.90
C VAL A 149 16.16 2.39 5.44
N ALA A 150 14.93 2.85 5.67
CA ALA A 150 14.50 4.18 5.26
C ALA A 150 15.28 5.25 6.03
N CYS A 151 16.00 6.11 5.31
CA CYS A 151 16.80 7.18 5.88
C CYS A 151 16.36 8.59 5.43
N TYR A 152 15.34 8.66 4.60
CA TYR A 152 14.71 9.90 4.16
C TYR A 152 13.29 9.66 3.64
N PHE A 153 12.49 10.74 3.58
CA PHE A 153 11.23 10.77 2.84
C PHE A 153 11.18 11.99 1.94
N TYR A 154 10.32 11.92 0.92
CA TYR A 154 10.08 13.06 0.04
C TYR A 154 8.87 13.85 0.52
N TYR A 155 9.11 15.14 0.63
CA TYR A 155 8.10 16.11 0.99
C TYR A 155 7.06 16.29 -0.12
N LYS A 156 5.80 16.06 0.17
CA LYS A 156 4.71 16.20 -0.81
C LYS A 156 3.59 17.13 -0.35
N ASP A 157 3.56 17.51 0.94
CA ASP A 157 2.34 18.03 1.55
C ASP A 157 2.35 19.53 1.76
N ARG A 158 1.18 20.18 1.53
CA ARG A 158 0.94 21.63 1.79
C ARG A 158 1.07 21.99 3.26
N LEU A 159 0.69 21.09 4.17
CA LEU A 159 0.81 21.29 5.62
C LEU A 159 2.25 21.52 6.09
N HIS A 160 3.21 21.01 5.37
CA HIS A 160 4.62 21.21 5.69
C HIS A 160 5.16 22.57 5.27
N HIS A 161 4.50 23.33 4.40
CA HIS A 161 4.91 24.70 4.11
C HIS A 161 4.92 25.58 5.36
N THR A 162 4.04 25.30 6.32
CA THR A 162 4.00 25.99 7.62
C THR A 162 5.11 25.55 8.58
N LEU A 163 5.78 24.41 8.32
CA LEU A 163 6.84 23.85 9.16
C LEU A 163 8.25 24.13 8.63
N LEU A 164 8.36 24.89 7.55
CA LEU A 164 9.62 25.17 6.80
C LEU A 164 10.73 25.89 7.58
N GLY A 165 10.52 26.28 8.80
CA GLY A 165 11.53 26.89 9.67
C GLY A 165 11.96 26.04 10.87
N GLN A 166 11.34 24.86 11.07
CA GLN A 166 11.59 24.06 12.26
C GLN A 166 12.70 23.02 12.05
N LYS A 167 13.49 22.76 13.10
CA LYS A 167 14.53 21.71 13.08
C LYS A 167 13.90 20.34 12.92
N ILE A 168 14.60 19.42 12.22
CA ILE A 168 14.16 18.04 11.93
C ILE A 168 13.74 17.28 13.20
N ASP A 169 14.43 17.53 14.32
CA ASP A 169 14.10 16.91 15.62
C ASP A 169 12.71 17.28 16.16
N LYS A 170 12.21 18.46 15.81
CA LYS A 170 10.84 18.89 16.15
C LYS A 170 9.79 18.27 15.26
N LEU A 171 10.13 17.95 14.02
CA LEU A 171 9.26 17.24 13.10
C LEU A 171 8.87 15.85 13.62
N GLU A 172 9.76 15.12 14.24
CA GLU A 172 9.47 13.81 14.83
C GLU A 172 8.61 13.85 16.10
N LEU A 173 8.37 15.04 16.64
CA LEU A 173 7.52 15.27 17.82
C LEU A 173 6.09 15.72 17.48
N PHE A 174 5.85 16.20 16.24
CA PHE A 174 4.55 16.71 15.82
C PHE A 174 3.72 15.68 15.03
N PHE A 175 2.39 15.72 15.19
CA PHE A 175 1.41 14.76 14.67
C PHE A 175 1.48 14.51 13.16
N ASN A 176 1.87 15.51 12.38
CA ASN A 176 1.80 15.48 10.91
C ASN A 176 2.91 14.65 10.26
N GLU A 177 3.93 14.32 10.99
CA GLU A 177 5.12 13.64 10.48
C GLU A 177 4.93 12.14 10.33
N TYR A 178 4.19 11.54 11.23
CA TYR A 178 3.89 10.12 11.25
C TYR A 178 3.06 9.66 10.04
N GLU A 179 2.39 10.57 9.37
CA GLU A 179 1.65 10.25 8.14
C GLU A 179 2.55 9.89 6.97
N ASN A 180 3.79 10.36 6.98
CA ASN A 180 4.76 10.16 5.92
C ASN A 180 5.79 9.05 6.23
N LEU A 181 5.99 8.71 7.52
CA LEU A 181 6.91 7.69 7.99
C LEU A 181 6.22 6.32 8.13
N LYS A 182 5.76 5.77 7.03
CA LYS A 182 4.91 4.56 7.03
C LYS A 182 5.66 3.23 7.04
N THR A 183 6.99 3.23 6.89
CA THR A 183 7.78 2.00 6.81
C THR A 183 9.16 2.15 7.40
N TYR A 184 9.66 1.09 8.07
CA TYR A 184 11.04 1.00 8.52
C TYR A 184 11.99 0.76 7.34
N PHE A 185 11.61 -0.11 6.42
CA PHE A 185 12.33 -0.34 5.18
C PHE A 185 11.78 0.51 4.04
N SER A 186 12.66 0.91 3.14
CA SER A 186 12.29 1.39 1.81
C SER A 186 12.17 0.19 0.88
N TYR A 187 11.04 0.10 0.20
CA TYR A 187 10.77 -0.97 -0.76
C TYR A 187 11.22 -0.60 -2.15
N LYS A 188 11.70 -1.59 -2.89
CA LYS A 188 12.02 -1.44 -4.30
C LYS A 188 10.74 -1.22 -5.10
N GLU A 189 10.76 -0.23 -5.93
CA GLU A 189 9.90 0.18 -7.03
C GLU A 189 8.38 0.26 -6.79
N TYR A 190 7.69 -0.82 -6.41
CA TYR A 190 6.24 -0.84 -6.44
C TYR A 190 5.58 -0.86 -5.05
N SER A 191 4.87 0.22 -4.73
CA SER A 191 4.03 0.27 -3.52
C SER A 191 2.69 -0.44 -3.70
N ASN A 192 2.22 -0.60 -4.94
CA ASN A 192 1.05 -1.38 -5.32
C ASN A 192 1.21 -1.98 -6.72
N ILE A 193 0.44 -3.02 -7.02
CA ILE A 193 0.51 -3.79 -8.27
C ILE A 193 0.14 -2.94 -9.51
N TYR A 194 -0.72 -1.93 -9.36
CA TYR A 194 -1.13 -1.09 -10.51
C TYR A 194 0.02 -0.33 -11.14
N LYS A 195 1.05 0.01 -10.38
CA LYS A 195 2.26 0.64 -10.90
C LYS A 195 3.05 -0.29 -11.81
N PHE A 196 2.99 -1.60 -11.59
CA PHE A 196 3.62 -2.58 -12.44
C PHE A 196 2.95 -2.65 -13.81
N TYR A 197 1.61 -2.65 -13.86
CA TYR A 197 0.88 -2.65 -15.13
C TYR A 197 1.15 -1.41 -16.02
N GLU A 198 1.58 -0.30 -15.41
CA GLU A 198 1.92 0.95 -16.10
C GLU A 198 3.44 1.08 -16.36
N ASP A 199 4.24 0.13 -15.89
CA ASP A 199 5.70 0.18 -15.95
C ASP A 199 6.26 -0.36 -17.27
N TYR A 200 7.43 0.15 -17.63
CA TYR A 200 8.17 -0.28 -18.81
C TYR A 200 8.44 -1.79 -18.85
N ARG A 201 8.64 -2.44 -17.72
CA ARG A 201 8.90 -3.90 -17.66
C ARG A 201 7.70 -4.70 -18.12
N TYR A 202 6.49 -4.32 -17.70
CA TYR A 202 5.27 -4.95 -18.16
C TYR A 202 5.10 -4.78 -19.67
N GLN A 203 5.27 -3.56 -20.17
CA GLN A 203 5.18 -3.26 -21.60
C GLN A 203 6.29 -3.96 -22.41
N ASN A 204 7.51 -4.07 -21.87
CA ASN A 204 8.60 -4.76 -22.53
C ASN A 204 8.40 -6.28 -22.59
N ALA A 205 7.83 -6.87 -21.51
CA ALA A 205 7.43 -8.27 -21.50
C ALA A 205 6.33 -8.54 -22.54
N GLU A 206 5.32 -7.67 -22.64
CA GLU A 206 4.28 -7.74 -23.66
C GLU A 206 4.80 -7.68 -25.09
N LYS A 207 5.85 -6.88 -25.35
CA LYS A 207 6.48 -6.81 -26.68
C LYS A 207 7.22 -8.07 -27.07
N ARG A 208 7.76 -8.81 -26.09
CA ARG A 208 8.62 -9.98 -26.31
C ARG A 208 7.84 -11.30 -26.32
N PHE A 209 6.76 -11.38 -25.57
CA PHE A 209 6.02 -12.60 -25.32
C PHE A 209 4.57 -12.47 -25.79
N GLU A 210 4.03 -13.55 -26.31
CA GLU A 210 2.66 -13.62 -26.83
C GLU A 210 1.67 -14.07 -25.75
N HIS A 211 2.16 -14.78 -24.72
CA HIS A 211 1.33 -15.37 -23.67
C HIS A 211 1.77 -14.92 -22.29
N LEU A 212 0.78 -14.72 -21.41
CA LEU A 212 0.96 -14.45 -19.98
C LEU A 212 0.12 -15.46 -19.18
N HIS A 213 0.77 -16.29 -18.38
CA HIS A 213 0.13 -17.10 -17.35
C HIS A 213 0.24 -16.37 -16.02
N LYS A 214 -0.92 -16.01 -15.42
CA LYS A 214 -1.01 -15.40 -14.11
C LYS A 214 -1.58 -16.40 -13.12
N PHE A 215 -0.94 -16.56 -11.96
CA PHE A 215 -1.44 -17.40 -10.88
C PHE A 215 -1.17 -16.78 -9.49
N ASP A 216 -1.92 -17.25 -8.50
CA ASP A 216 -1.86 -16.80 -7.10
C ASP A 216 -1.51 -17.98 -6.19
N ILE A 217 -0.74 -17.74 -5.15
CA ILE A 217 -0.46 -18.74 -4.12
C ILE A 217 -1.65 -18.79 -3.15
N GLN A 218 -2.33 -19.94 -3.12
CA GLN A 218 -3.57 -20.12 -2.36
C GLN A 218 -3.36 -19.90 -0.88
N SER A 219 -4.13 -18.95 -0.29
CA SER A 219 -4.12 -18.68 1.15
C SER A 219 -2.70 -18.58 1.74
N CYS A 220 -1.78 -17.94 1.00
CA CYS A 220 -0.34 -17.94 1.27
C CYS A 220 -0.03 -17.76 2.77
N PHE A 221 -0.53 -16.70 3.40
CA PHE A 221 -0.25 -16.39 4.82
C PHE A 221 -0.88 -17.39 5.79
N ASP A 222 -2.07 -17.90 5.50
CA ASP A 222 -2.76 -18.90 6.34
C ASP A 222 -2.12 -20.30 6.23
N SER A 223 -1.36 -20.55 5.15
CA SER A 223 -0.76 -21.86 4.85
C SER A 223 0.73 -21.94 5.19
N ILE A 224 1.42 -20.80 5.36
CA ILE A 224 2.86 -20.82 5.67
C ILE A 224 3.14 -21.60 6.97
N TYR A 225 4.00 -22.62 6.85
CA TYR A 225 4.56 -23.34 7.98
C TYR A 225 5.75 -22.55 8.52
N THR A 226 5.70 -22.10 9.78
CA THR A 226 6.69 -21.12 10.30
C THR A 226 8.13 -21.64 10.25
N HIS A 227 8.36 -22.93 10.47
CA HIS A 227 9.70 -23.52 10.36
C HIS A 227 10.29 -23.46 8.95
N SER A 228 9.49 -23.20 7.90
CA SER A 228 9.98 -23.13 6.52
C SER A 228 10.95 -21.97 6.30
N ILE A 229 10.94 -20.94 7.13
CA ILE A 229 11.94 -19.86 7.10
C ILE A 229 13.36 -20.40 7.30
N THR A 230 13.54 -21.33 8.25
CA THR A 230 14.86 -21.93 8.53
C THR A 230 15.37 -22.72 7.33
N TRP A 231 14.48 -23.36 6.59
CA TRP A 231 14.85 -24.05 5.35
C TRP A 231 15.30 -23.07 4.27
N ALA A 232 14.53 -22.00 4.06
CA ALA A 232 14.82 -20.99 3.05
C ALA A 232 16.18 -20.31 3.26
N VAL A 233 16.50 -19.96 4.51
CA VAL A 233 17.77 -19.27 4.83
C VAL A 233 18.97 -20.22 4.96
N SER A 234 18.76 -21.53 5.04
CA SER A 234 19.83 -22.53 5.18
C SER A 234 20.12 -23.29 3.86
N GLY A 235 19.58 -22.83 2.74
CA GLY A 235 19.83 -23.44 1.43
C GLY A 235 18.87 -24.55 1.04
N GLY A 236 17.84 -24.83 1.82
CA GLY A 236 16.80 -25.80 1.58
C GLY A 236 16.48 -26.69 2.78
N LYS A 237 15.39 -27.42 2.68
CA LYS A 237 14.89 -28.31 3.76
C LYS A 237 15.88 -29.40 4.13
N ASP A 238 16.48 -30.03 3.12
CA ASP A 238 17.43 -31.13 3.34
C ASP A 238 18.74 -30.64 3.93
N GLU A 239 19.28 -29.51 3.45
CA GLU A 239 20.46 -28.87 3.99
C GLU A 239 20.26 -28.48 5.46
N TYR A 240 19.10 -27.88 5.79
CA TYR A 240 18.77 -27.54 7.17
C TYR A 240 18.73 -28.79 8.06
N LYS A 241 18.04 -29.84 7.62
CA LYS A 241 17.90 -31.07 8.41
C LYS A 241 19.23 -31.80 8.65
N ARG A 242 20.11 -31.81 7.64
CA ARG A 242 21.41 -32.49 7.72
C ARG A 242 22.43 -31.72 8.56
N HIS A 243 22.48 -30.40 8.40
CA HIS A 243 23.60 -29.59 8.87
C HIS A 243 23.30 -28.62 9.99
N PHE A 244 22.06 -28.14 10.12
CA PHE A 244 21.72 -27.02 11.03
C PHE A 244 20.78 -27.41 12.16
N ARG A 245 19.98 -28.45 12.03
CA ARG A 245 18.99 -28.85 13.04
C ARG A 245 19.66 -29.11 14.39
N GLY A 246 19.24 -28.37 15.43
CA GLY A 246 19.73 -28.52 16.79
C GLY A 246 21.10 -27.89 17.08
N LYS A 247 21.71 -27.16 16.13
CA LYS A 247 23.04 -26.52 16.30
C LYS A 247 23.02 -25.10 16.85
N GLY A 248 21.98 -24.69 17.52
CA GLY A 248 21.87 -23.37 18.13
C GLY A 248 20.86 -22.45 17.44
N LYS A 249 20.71 -21.24 17.95
CA LYS A 249 19.76 -20.24 17.43
C LYS A 249 20.36 -19.52 16.23
N SER A 250 19.80 -19.78 15.05
CA SER A 250 20.10 -19.04 13.83
C SER A 250 19.13 -17.86 13.66
N PHE A 251 19.39 -17.00 12.67
CA PHE A 251 18.48 -15.97 12.21
C PHE A 251 17.06 -16.53 11.90
N GLY A 252 17.00 -17.66 11.20
CA GLY A 252 15.73 -18.34 10.89
C GLY A 252 15.02 -18.86 12.13
N ASP A 253 15.76 -19.47 13.08
CA ASP A 253 15.18 -20.00 14.33
C ASP A 253 14.65 -18.89 15.23
N ASP A 254 15.36 -17.76 15.33
CA ASP A 254 14.89 -16.59 16.08
C ASP A 254 13.59 -16.04 15.46
N TRP A 255 13.53 -15.95 14.13
CA TRP A 255 12.34 -15.46 13.45
C TRP A 255 11.15 -16.41 13.57
N ASP A 256 11.36 -17.69 13.33
CA ASP A 256 10.37 -18.74 13.53
C ASP A 256 9.76 -18.68 14.94
N SER A 257 10.61 -18.59 15.93
CA SER A 257 10.22 -18.51 17.35
C SER A 257 9.34 -17.27 17.64
N ILE A 258 9.67 -16.09 17.08
CA ILE A 258 8.84 -14.88 17.23
C ILE A 258 7.49 -15.05 16.53
N MET A 259 7.50 -15.58 15.30
CA MET A 259 6.26 -15.81 14.54
C MET A 259 5.27 -16.71 15.28
N GLN A 260 5.76 -17.77 15.90
CA GLN A 260 4.93 -18.66 16.73
C GLN A 260 4.40 -17.94 17.96
N ARG A 261 5.29 -17.33 18.76
CA ARG A 261 4.91 -16.70 20.03
C ARG A 261 3.92 -15.52 19.86
N MET A 262 3.96 -14.81 18.75
CA MET A 262 3.01 -13.73 18.50
C MET A 262 1.67 -14.20 17.95
N ASN A 263 1.51 -15.50 17.69
CA ASN A 263 0.32 -16.15 17.15
C ASN A 263 -0.05 -17.41 17.94
N TYR A 264 -0.42 -17.28 19.20
CA TYR A 264 -0.86 -18.40 20.07
C TYR A 264 0.15 -19.55 20.20
N ASN A 265 1.38 -19.37 19.82
CA ASN A 265 2.40 -20.41 19.66
C ASN A 265 2.07 -21.46 18.59
N GLU A 266 1.32 -21.06 17.58
CA GLU A 266 0.98 -21.91 16.42
C GLU A 266 2.09 -21.88 15.38
N THR A 267 2.32 -23.04 14.74
CA THR A 267 3.33 -23.23 13.71
C THR A 267 2.78 -23.21 12.30
N ASN A 268 1.45 -23.29 12.14
CA ASN A 268 0.77 -23.30 10.85
C ASN A 268 -0.03 -22.01 10.67
N GLY A 269 0.27 -21.30 9.61
CA GLY A 269 -0.25 -19.98 9.36
C GLY A 269 0.49 -18.88 10.11
N ILE A 270 0.50 -17.69 9.53
CA ILE A 270 1.08 -16.48 10.12
C ILE A 270 0.02 -15.37 10.18
N VAL A 271 0.15 -14.47 11.14
CA VAL A 271 -0.79 -13.35 11.30
C VAL A 271 -0.78 -12.44 10.08
N ILE A 272 -1.97 -12.08 9.58
CA ILE A 272 -2.13 -11.22 8.42
C ILE A 272 -2.29 -9.78 8.91
N GLY A 273 -1.49 -8.88 8.35
CA GLY A 273 -1.51 -7.45 8.67
C GLY A 273 -0.11 -6.88 8.86
N PRO A 274 0.70 -7.39 9.81
CA PRO A 274 2.03 -6.86 10.09
C PRO A 274 2.99 -6.94 8.89
N GLU A 275 3.82 -5.93 8.72
CA GLU A 275 4.92 -5.96 7.74
C GLU A 275 5.90 -7.11 8.03
N PHE A 276 6.11 -7.42 9.30
CA PHE A 276 6.96 -8.51 9.75
C PHE A 276 6.57 -9.85 9.13
N SER A 277 5.26 -10.15 9.08
CA SER A 277 4.73 -11.35 8.42
C SER A 277 4.93 -11.31 6.90
N ARG A 278 4.79 -10.14 6.28
CA ARG A 278 5.01 -10.00 4.84
C ARG A 278 6.47 -10.24 4.45
N ILE A 279 7.40 -9.71 5.23
CA ILE A 279 8.83 -9.92 4.97
C ILE A 279 9.22 -11.38 5.25
N PHE A 280 8.61 -12.02 6.25
CA PHE A 280 8.77 -13.45 6.51
C PHE A 280 8.38 -14.29 5.28
N ALA A 281 7.18 -14.06 4.76
CA ALA A 281 6.71 -14.72 3.54
C ALA A 281 7.61 -14.41 2.34
N GLU A 282 8.05 -13.15 2.19
CA GLU A 282 8.91 -12.72 1.11
C GLU A 282 10.22 -13.50 1.06
N ILE A 283 10.89 -13.74 2.19
CA ILE A 283 12.15 -14.51 2.22
C ILE A 283 11.93 -15.96 1.76
N ILE A 284 10.83 -16.58 2.19
CA ILE A 284 10.51 -17.95 1.77
C ILE A 284 10.27 -17.98 0.25
N LEU A 285 9.49 -17.03 -0.26
CA LEU A 285 9.18 -16.97 -1.68
C LEU A 285 10.39 -16.58 -2.54
N GLN A 286 11.28 -15.73 -2.05
CA GLN A 286 12.56 -15.40 -2.70
C GLN A 286 13.44 -16.65 -2.91
N TYR A 287 13.46 -17.52 -1.92
CA TYR A 287 14.18 -18.79 -2.06
C TYR A 287 13.54 -19.69 -3.12
N ILE A 288 12.21 -19.77 -3.16
CA ILE A 288 11.47 -20.53 -4.16
C ILE A 288 11.73 -19.96 -5.55
N ASP A 289 11.60 -18.64 -5.74
CA ASP A 289 11.88 -17.94 -7.00
C ASP A 289 13.28 -18.26 -7.51
N LYS A 290 14.28 -18.16 -6.65
CA LYS A 290 15.67 -18.45 -6.98
C LYS A 290 15.85 -19.92 -7.43
N LYS A 291 15.18 -20.86 -6.76
CA LYS A 291 15.24 -22.28 -7.14
C LYS A 291 14.52 -22.56 -8.45
N VAL A 292 13.37 -21.96 -8.68
CA VAL A 292 12.67 -22.06 -9.98
C VAL A 292 13.56 -21.54 -11.10
N LYS A 293 14.13 -20.35 -10.95
CA LYS A 293 15.05 -19.77 -11.93
C LYS A 293 16.24 -20.68 -12.21
N GLN A 294 16.84 -21.28 -11.18
CA GLN A 294 17.96 -22.21 -11.33
C GLN A 294 17.54 -23.49 -12.07
N THR A 295 16.41 -24.09 -11.72
CA THR A 295 15.92 -25.31 -12.36
C THR A 295 15.59 -25.08 -13.84
N LEU A 296 14.98 -23.91 -14.17
CA LEU A 296 14.72 -23.55 -15.57
C LEU A 296 16.02 -23.29 -16.32
N TRP A 297 17.01 -22.66 -15.69
CA TRP A 297 18.32 -22.47 -16.29
C TRP A 297 19.00 -23.79 -16.60
N ASP A 298 18.98 -24.75 -15.67
CA ASP A 298 19.57 -26.10 -15.84
C ASP A 298 18.86 -26.89 -16.95
N ALA A 299 17.57 -26.60 -17.20
CA ALA A 299 16.78 -27.13 -18.32
C ALA A 299 17.04 -26.38 -19.66
N GLY A 300 17.91 -25.36 -19.68
CA GLY A 300 18.26 -24.58 -20.86
C GLY A 300 17.41 -23.33 -21.09
N TYR A 301 16.46 -23.00 -20.18
CA TYR A 301 15.59 -21.84 -20.29
C TYR A 301 16.13 -20.64 -19.50
N LYS A 302 16.36 -19.53 -20.19
CA LYS A 302 16.91 -18.31 -19.60
C LYS A 302 15.85 -17.25 -19.40
N ASN A 303 15.87 -16.60 -18.21
CA ASN A 303 15.04 -15.47 -17.93
C ASN A 303 15.33 -14.29 -18.88
N ASN A 304 14.30 -13.58 -19.29
CA ASN A 304 14.34 -12.49 -20.29
C ASN A 304 14.74 -12.91 -21.72
N GLU A 305 14.87 -14.21 -21.99
CA GLU A 305 15.14 -14.76 -23.33
C GLU A 305 14.01 -15.70 -23.74
N HIS A 306 13.78 -16.77 -22.98
CA HIS A 306 12.74 -17.78 -23.22
C HIS A 306 11.46 -17.50 -22.42
N TYR A 307 11.56 -16.82 -21.28
CA TYR A 307 10.47 -16.40 -20.44
C TYR A 307 10.83 -15.12 -19.69
N SER A 308 9.82 -14.45 -19.10
CA SER A 308 10.02 -13.43 -18.05
C SER A 308 9.08 -13.71 -16.91
N CYS A 309 9.60 -13.70 -15.68
CA CYS A 309 8.79 -13.96 -14.50
C CYS A 309 8.87 -12.78 -13.53
N TYR A 310 7.71 -12.35 -13.04
CA TYR A 310 7.58 -11.31 -12.01
C TYR A 310 6.61 -11.76 -10.94
N ARG A 311 6.92 -11.44 -9.68
CA ARG A 311 6.06 -11.74 -8.54
C ARG A 311 5.77 -10.50 -7.71
N TYR A 312 4.49 -10.28 -7.41
CA TYR A 312 4.05 -9.24 -6.49
C TYR A 312 3.36 -9.88 -5.28
N VAL A 313 4.09 -10.05 -4.18
CA VAL A 313 3.68 -10.78 -2.98
C VAL A 313 3.35 -12.23 -3.31
N ASP A 314 2.09 -12.59 -3.44
CA ASP A 314 1.54 -13.92 -3.78
C ASP A 314 1.09 -14.06 -5.24
N ASP A 315 0.96 -12.96 -5.99
CA ASP A 315 0.62 -12.96 -7.42
C ASP A 315 1.87 -13.15 -8.29
N VAL A 316 1.89 -14.16 -9.16
CA VAL A 316 2.98 -14.46 -10.12
C VAL A 316 2.51 -14.19 -11.54
N PHE A 317 3.37 -13.55 -12.33
CA PHE A 317 3.20 -13.22 -13.74
C PHE A 317 4.29 -13.90 -14.54
N PHE A 318 3.93 -14.93 -15.31
CA PHE A 318 4.87 -15.70 -16.11
C PHE A 318 4.59 -15.50 -17.60
N TYR A 319 5.50 -14.81 -18.29
CA TYR A 319 5.42 -14.51 -19.71
C TYR A 319 6.22 -15.53 -20.51
N TYR A 320 5.66 -16.03 -21.59
CA TYR A 320 6.26 -17.09 -22.40
C TYR A 320 5.78 -17.05 -23.87
N ASN A 321 6.51 -17.78 -24.76
CA ASN A 321 6.10 -18.04 -26.13
C ASN A 321 5.93 -19.55 -26.38
N ASP A 322 6.70 -20.41 -25.69
CA ASP A 322 6.63 -21.85 -25.84
C ASP A 322 5.93 -22.49 -24.62
N THR A 323 4.89 -23.25 -24.87
CA THR A 323 4.11 -23.96 -23.84
C THR A 323 4.94 -24.94 -23.02
N LYS A 324 6.02 -25.52 -23.61
CA LYS A 324 6.93 -26.41 -22.87
C LYS A 324 7.65 -25.68 -21.73
N VAL A 325 8.00 -24.39 -21.96
CA VAL A 325 8.61 -23.56 -20.92
C VAL A 325 7.63 -23.34 -19.77
N LEU A 326 6.36 -23.07 -20.08
CA LEU A 326 5.31 -22.93 -19.07
C LEU A 326 5.11 -24.24 -18.29
N GLU A 327 4.96 -25.39 -18.98
CA GLU A 327 4.77 -26.69 -18.34
C GLU A 327 5.91 -27.00 -17.36
N GLN A 328 7.17 -26.81 -17.80
CA GLN A 328 8.34 -27.00 -16.95
C GLN A 328 8.34 -26.04 -15.76
N ALA A 329 8.01 -24.76 -15.99
CA ALA A 329 7.94 -23.76 -14.93
C ALA A 329 6.85 -24.11 -13.90
N MET A 330 5.64 -24.43 -14.36
CA MET A 330 4.51 -24.75 -13.48
C MET A 330 4.79 -26.01 -12.65
N SER A 331 5.31 -27.08 -13.28
CA SER A 331 5.73 -28.27 -12.55
C SER A 331 6.78 -27.98 -11.48
N THR A 332 7.74 -27.11 -11.79
CA THR A 332 8.78 -26.69 -10.84
C THR A 332 8.20 -25.84 -9.69
N PHE A 333 7.33 -24.87 -10.00
CA PHE A 333 6.63 -24.07 -8.98
C PHE A 333 5.77 -24.95 -8.06
N GLU A 334 4.95 -25.84 -8.63
CA GLU A 334 4.10 -26.77 -7.86
C GLU A 334 4.93 -27.64 -6.92
N HIS A 335 6.01 -28.23 -7.41
CA HIS A 335 6.90 -29.06 -6.60
C HIS A 335 7.52 -28.29 -5.43
N LEU A 336 8.13 -27.12 -5.69
CA LEU A 336 8.79 -26.32 -4.66
C LEU A 336 7.79 -25.71 -3.67
N LEU A 337 6.66 -25.18 -4.14
CA LEU A 337 5.60 -24.69 -3.27
C LEU A 337 5.08 -25.77 -2.35
N HIS A 338 4.83 -26.98 -2.87
CA HIS A 338 4.38 -28.12 -2.08
C HIS A 338 5.40 -28.56 -1.03
N GLU A 339 6.69 -28.52 -1.33
CA GLU A 339 7.76 -28.76 -0.35
C GLU A 339 7.65 -27.79 0.84
N TYR A 340 7.32 -26.53 0.58
CA TYR A 340 7.12 -25.47 1.57
C TYR A 340 5.69 -25.39 2.14
N LYS A 341 4.84 -26.40 1.88
CA LYS A 341 3.43 -26.48 2.33
C LYS A 341 2.50 -25.43 1.71
N LEU A 342 2.87 -24.91 0.56
CA LEU A 342 2.08 -23.94 -0.20
C LEU A 342 1.51 -24.62 -1.46
N CYS A 343 0.43 -24.05 -2.01
CA CYS A 343 -0.22 -24.56 -3.21
C CYS A 343 -0.60 -23.41 -4.15
N ILE A 344 -0.65 -23.68 -5.44
CA ILE A 344 -1.17 -22.76 -6.45
C ILE A 344 -2.70 -22.73 -6.40
N SER A 345 -3.30 -21.56 -6.52
CA SER A 345 -4.75 -21.40 -6.60
C SER A 345 -5.23 -21.65 -8.03
N LYS A 346 -5.84 -22.82 -8.27
CA LYS A 346 -6.42 -23.15 -9.58
C LYS A 346 -7.56 -22.22 -10.01
N GLU A 347 -8.32 -21.67 -9.05
CA GLU A 347 -9.43 -20.76 -9.31
C GLU A 347 -8.99 -19.34 -9.74
N LYS A 348 -7.73 -19.01 -9.53
CA LYS A 348 -7.15 -17.69 -9.83
C LYS A 348 -6.00 -17.79 -10.84
N SER A 349 -5.90 -18.90 -11.55
CA SER A 349 -4.97 -19.03 -12.65
C SER A 349 -5.66 -18.61 -13.94
N ASP A 350 -5.10 -17.59 -14.58
CA ASP A 350 -5.63 -16.99 -15.81
C ASP A 350 -4.57 -17.00 -16.90
N ASP A 351 -4.95 -17.43 -18.11
CA ASP A 351 -4.14 -17.35 -19.32
C ASP A 351 -4.57 -16.17 -20.17
N TRP A 352 -3.62 -15.39 -20.61
CA TRP A 352 -3.84 -14.17 -21.39
C TRP A 352 -2.99 -14.22 -22.65
N GLU A 353 -3.61 -13.82 -23.76
CA GLU A 353 -2.92 -13.55 -25.02
C GLU A 353 -2.75 -12.04 -25.21
N ARG A 354 -1.68 -11.65 -25.87
CA ARG A 354 -1.41 -10.24 -26.19
C ARG A 354 -2.56 -9.62 -27.00
N PRO A 355 -3.08 -8.45 -26.66
CA PRO A 355 -2.54 -7.49 -25.67
C PRO A 355 -2.95 -7.78 -24.22
N PHE A 356 -2.00 -7.67 -23.27
CA PHE A 356 -2.20 -7.94 -21.85
C PHE A 356 -2.81 -6.75 -21.11
N ILE A 357 -3.97 -6.31 -21.54
CA ILE A 357 -4.64 -5.17 -20.90
C ILE A 357 -5.76 -5.65 -19.97
N THR A 358 -5.69 -5.23 -18.71
CA THR A 358 -6.74 -5.62 -17.76
C THR A 358 -8.03 -4.80 -17.99
N PRO A 359 -9.22 -5.37 -17.72
CA PRO A 359 -10.48 -4.61 -17.74
C PRO A 359 -10.42 -3.34 -16.89
N ILE A 360 -9.72 -3.38 -15.76
CA ILE A 360 -9.51 -2.22 -14.87
C ILE A 360 -8.63 -1.17 -15.54
N SER A 361 -7.53 -1.57 -16.19
CA SER A 361 -6.65 -0.62 -16.90
C SER A 361 -7.37 0.04 -18.07
N MET A 362 -8.12 -0.74 -18.84
CA MET A 362 -8.96 -0.22 -19.93
C MET A 362 -10.00 0.78 -19.40
N SER A 363 -10.67 0.43 -18.29
CA SER A 363 -11.64 1.32 -17.65
C SER A 363 -11.01 2.62 -17.17
N LYS A 364 -9.80 2.59 -16.62
CA LYS A 364 -9.09 3.80 -16.17
C LYS A 364 -8.78 4.75 -17.33
N ILE A 365 -8.33 4.22 -18.46
CA ILE A 365 -8.06 5.02 -19.67
C ILE A 365 -9.34 5.68 -20.14
N LYS A 366 -10.43 4.90 -20.27
CA LYS A 366 -11.73 5.43 -20.70
C LYS A 366 -12.29 6.46 -19.71
N ILE A 367 -12.11 6.27 -18.38
CA ILE A 367 -12.53 7.24 -17.36
C ILE A 367 -11.78 8.56 -17.51
N ASP A 368 -10.46 8.52 -17.71
CA ASP A 368 -9.69 9.76 -17.87
C ASP A 368 -10.11 10.55 -19.11
N THR A 369 -10.35 9.86 -20.22
CA THR A 369 -10.90 10.45 -21.45
C THR A 369 -12.27 11.04 -21.20
N LEU A 370 -13.20 10.25 -20.66
CA LEU A 370 -14.58 10.66 -20.35
C LEU A 370 -14.59 11.91 -19.46
N LEU A 371 -13.84 11.90 -18.34
CA LEU A 371 -13.79 13.05 -17.44
C LEU A 371 -13.08 14.26 -18.08
N SER A 372 -12.20 14.06 -19.06
CA SER A 372 -11.59 15.16 -19.81
C SER A 372 -12.57 15.83 -20.76
N ASP A 373 -13.48 15.06 -21.34
CA ASP A 373 -14.49 15.57 -22.27
C ASP A 373 -15.63 16.29 -21.54
N PHE A 374 -16.06 15.75 -20.40
CA PHE A 374 -17.21 16.29 -19.66
C PHE A 374 -16.85 17.30 -18.55
N ILE A 375 -15.59 17.43 -18.17
CA ILE A 375 -15.12 18.41 -17.18
C ILE A 375 -14.10 19.33 -17.82
N ARG A 376 -14.52 20.43 -18.40
CA ARG A 376 -13.67 21.37 -19.12
C ARG A 376 -14.07 22.83 -18.90
N MET A 377 -13.11 23.75 -19.13
CA MET A 377 -13.43 25.18 -19.26
C MET A 377 -13.79 25.49 -20.71
N ARG A 378 -14.91 26.13 -20.93
CA ARG A 378 -15.31 26.69 -22.24
C ARG A 378 -14.89 28.15 -22.35
N LYS A 379 -14.40 28.53 -23.52
CA LYS A 379 -14.16 29.94 -23.89
C LYS A 379 -15.39 30.48 -24.59
N SER A 380 -15.81 31.69 -24.22
CA SER A 380 -17.08 32.29 -24.55
C SER A 380 -17.33 32.66 -26.06
N ASN A 381 -16.38 32.40 -26.95
CA ASN A 381 -16.46 33.00 -28.29
C ASN A 381 -16.55 32.04 -29.48
N GLN A 382 -16.74 30.73 -29.34
CA GLN A 382 -16.76 29.86 -30.54
C GLN A 382 -17.82 28.75 -30.64
N ASP A 383 -18.58 28.41 -29.56
CA ASP A 383 -19.48 27.23 -29.62
C ASP A 383 -20.91 27.49 -29.10
N SER A 384 -21.35 28.72 -28.97
CA SER A 384 -22.63 29.04 -28.32
C SER A 384 -23.88 28.71 -29.17
N GLU A 385 -23.75 28.56 -30.47
CA GLU A 385 -24.92 28.33 -31.34
C GLU A 385 -25.35 26.84 -31.41
N ASN A 386 -24.41 25.91 -31.34
CA ASN A 386 -24.73 24.48 -31.54
C ASN A 386 -25.15 23.72 -30.27
N VAL A 387 -24.97 24.27 -29.06
CA VAL A 387 -25.23 23.55 -27.79
C VAL A 387 -26.58 23.95 -27.19
N LEU A 388 -27.05 25.16 -27.46
CA LEU A 388 -28.38 25.60 -27.04
C LEU A 388 -29.50 24.87 -27.80
N GLU A 389 -29.29 24.47 -29.06
CA GLU A 389 -30.25 23.71 -29.85
C GLU A 389 -30.36 22.25 -29.38
N ASP A 390 -29.29 21.60 -28.97
CA ASP A 390 -29.30 20.21 -28.50
C ASP A 390 -29.86 20.08 -27.05
N GLU A 391 -29.68 21.08 -26.19
CA GLU A 391 -30.22 21.07 -24.81
C GLU A 391 -31.71 21.45 -24.76
N ILE A 392 -32.18 22.28 -25.70
CA ILE A 392 -33.60 22.69 -25.79
C ILE A 392 -34.48 21.56 -26.35
N ALA A 393 -33.92 20.65 -27.14
CA ALA A 393 -34.70 19.54 -27.76
C ALA A 393 -35.06 18.39 -26.79
N GLU A 394 -34.41 18.26 -25.61
CA GLU A 394 -34.70 17.20 -24.64
C GLU A 394 -35.35 17.67 -23.32
N GLU A 395 -35.53 18.98 -23.09
CA GLU A 395 -36.18 19.54 -21.89
C GLU A 395 -37.56 20.15 -22.19
N GLU A 396 -38.49 19.37 -22.71
CA GLU A 396 -39.90 19.61 -22.39
C GLU A 396 -40.17 19.20 -20.96
N ILE A 397 -40.30 20.19 -20.09
CA ILE A 397 -40.67 20.19 -18.67
C ILE A 397 -39.54 20.68 -17.76
N ILE A 398 -39.22 21.93 -17.81
CA ILE A 398 -38.95 22.75 -16.60
C ILE A 398 -39.31 24.21 -17.00
N ASP A 399 -40.43 24.66 -16.48
CA ASP A 399 -40.84 26.07 -16.50
C ASP A 399 -39.79 26.90 -15.71
N ASP A 400 -39.46 28.07 -16.26
CA ASP A 400 -38.67 29.13 -15.65
C ASP A 400 -37.16 28.90 -15.53
N ILE A 401 -36.43 28.69 -16.62
CA ILE A 401 -35.02 29.08 -16.70
C ILE A 401 -35.00 30.58 -17.02
N ASP A 402 -34.63 31.35 -16.03
CA ASP A 402 -34.49 32.79 -16.07
C ASP A 402 -33.47 33.17 -17.19
N ASP A 403 -33.92 33.69 -18.33
CA ASP A 403 -33.09 34.12 -19.46
C ASP A 403 -31.95 35.08 -19.02
N LYS A 404 -32.16 35.80 -17.94
CA LYS A 404 -31.12 36.61 -17.30
C LYS A 404 -29.93 35.80 -16.77
N LYS A 405 -30.14 34.54 -16.34
CA LYS A 405 -29.03 33.69 -15.86
C LYS A 405 -28.16 33.20 -17.01
N ILE A 406 -28.74 32.99 -18.18
CA ILE A 406 -28.00 32.59 -19.38
C ILE A 406 -27.21 33.78 -19.94
N GLU A 407 -27.79 34.99 -20.00
CA GLU A 407 -27.07 36.19 -20.42
C GLU A 407 -25.93 36.54 -19.40
N GLU A 408 -26.18 36.38 -18.11
CA GLU A 408 -25.14 36.62 -17.08
C GLU A 408 -23.99 35.61 -17.10
N ALA A 409 -24.23 34.37 -17.52
CA ALA A 409 -23.20 33.34 -17.74
C ALA A 409 -22.37 33.61 -19.00
N LEU A 410 -23.03 34.16 -20.05
CA LEU A 410 -22.39 34.53 -21.32
C LEU A 410 -21.47 35.77 -21.22
N GLU A 411 -21.67 36.61 -20.23
CA GLU A 411 -20.74 37.73 -19.93
C GLU A 411 -19.40 37.30 -19.27
N CYS A 412 -19.29 36.08 -18.75
CA CYS A 412 -18.02 35.55 -18.27
C CYS A 412 -17.25 34.92 -19.44
N LYS A 413 -16.05 35.41 -19.71
CA LYS A 413 -15.20 34.95 -20.82
C LYS A 413 -14.82 33.47 -20.74
N ASP A 414 -14.79 32.86 -19.56
CA ASP A 414 -14.48 31.46 -19.34
C ASP A 414 -15.39 30.90 -18.23
N PHE A 415 -16.03 29.75 -18.43
CA PHE A 415 -16.83 29.09 -17.39
C PHE A 415 -16.55 27.58 -17.34
N ILE A 416 -16.83 26.96 -16.21
CA ILE A 416 -16.66 25.52 -16.00
C ILE A 416 -17.95 24.84 -16.47
N TYR A 417 -17.79 23.86 -17.38
CA TYR A 417 -18.90 23.09 -17.93
C TYR A 417 -18.85 21.65 -17.45
N ILE A 418 -19.94 21.18 -16.83
CA ILE A 418 -20.10 19.81 -16.33
C ILE A 418 -21.50 19.31 -16.64
N ILE A 419 -21.59 18.21 -17.39
CA ILE A 419 -22.86 17.54 -17.69
C ILE A 419 -22.96 16.27 -16.82
N SER A 420 -23.54 16.40 -15.63
CA SER A 420 -23.58 15.32 -14.62
C SER A 420 -24.36 14.09 -15.08
N LYS A 421 -25.50 14.28 -15.78
CA LYS A 421 -26.31 13.17 -16.30
C LYS A 421 -25.56 12.31 -17.32
N GLU A 422 -24.85 12.93 -18.24
CA GLU A 422 -24.05 12.24 -19.26
C GLU A 422 -22.85 11.54 -18.67
N VAL A 423 -22.14 12.19 -17.74
CA VAL A 423 -21.04 11.55 -16.99
C VAL A 423 -21.53 10.28 -16.31
N ASN A 424 -22.67 10.31 -15.61
CA ASN A 424 -23.22 9.15 -14.94
C ASN A 424 -23.65 8.04 -15.92
N ARG A 425 -24.27 8.39 -17.06
CA ARG A 425 -24.64 7.41 -18.10
C ARG A 425 -23.39 6.76 -18.70
N ALA A 426 -22.43 7.56 -19.12
CA ALA A 426 -21.19 7.09 -19.72
C ALA A 426 -20.36 6.25 -18.75
N PHE A 427 -20.30 6.62 -17.47
CA PHE A 427 -19.64 5.83 -16.44
C PHE A 427 -20.30 4.45 -16.23
N LYS A 428 -21.63 4.39 -16.21
CA LYS A 428 -22.37 3.12 -16.12
C LYS A 428 -22.16 2.24 -17.34
N SER A 429 -22.21 2.82 -18.57
CA SER A 429 -21.91 2.10 -19.82
C SER A 429 -20.52 1.50 -19.79
N LEU A 430 -19.52 2.29 -19.40
CA LEU A 430 -18.13 1.86 -19.27
C LEU A 430 -17.95 0.67 -18.31
N MET A 431 -18.65 0.68 -17.18
CA MET A 431 -18.60 -0.43 -16.22
C MET A 431 -19.17 -1.72 -16.81
N ILE A 432 -20.27 -1.62 -17.56
CA ILE A 432 -20.91 -2.77 -18.20
C ILE A 432 -20.02 -3.30 -19.33
N GLU A 433 -19.55 -2.43 -20.22
CA GLU A 433 -18.70 -2.80 -21.37
C GLU A 433 -17.42 -3.54 -20.94
N ASN A 434 -16.77 -3.07 -19.88
CA ASN A 434 -15.52 -3.66 -19.42
C ASN A 434 -15.72 -4.73 -18.31
N ASN A 435 -16.97 -5.05 -17.95
CA ASN A 435 -17.30 -5.98 -16.85
C ASN A 435 -16.55 -5.66 -15.53
N VAL A 436 -16.48 -4.37 -15.18
CA VAL A 436 -15.78 -3.88 -14.01
C VAL A 436 -16.78 -3.38 -12.98
N LYS A 437 -16.52 -3.67 -11.69
CA LYS A 437 -17.39 -3.20 -10.61
C LYS A 437 -16.98 -1.79 -10.16
N SER A 438 -17.96 -0.97 -9.83
CA SER A 438 -17.74 0.41 -9.35
C SER A 438 -16.63 0.50 -8.28
N LYS A 439 -16.61 -0.38 -7.29
CA LYS A 439 -15.62 -0.41 -6.21
C LYS A 439 -14.16 -0.53 -6.68
N ASP A 440 -13.93 -1.17 -7.84
CA ASP A 440 -12.58 -1.46 -8.33
C ASP A 440 -11.95 -0.23 -9.01
N ILE A 441 -12.78 0.71 -9.45
CA ILE A 441 -12.37 1.93 -10.16
C ILE A 441 -12.74 3.22 -9.42
N MET A 442 -13.59 3.17 -8.39
CA MET A 442 -14.11 4.35 -7.68
C MET A 442 -12.99 5.25 -7.12
N ASN A 443 -12.01 4.67 -6.42
CA ASN A 443 -10.90 5.44 -5.86
C ASN A 443 -10.08 6.16 -6.94
N TYR A 444 -9.90 5.53 -8.09
CA TYR A 444 -9.23 6.14 -9.22
C TYR A 444 -10.07 7.29 -9.80
N THR A 445 -11.35 7.04 -10.03
CA THR A 445 -12.30 8.03 -10.57
C THR A 445 -12.33 9.27 -9.67
N LEU A 446 -12.51 9.10 -8.37
CA LEU A 446 -12.51 10.22 -7.40
C LEU A 446 -11.18 10.98 -7.40
N ALA A 447 -10.04 10.28 -7.50
CA ALA A 447 -8.74 10.92 -7.57
C ALA A 447 -8.57 11.76 -8.86
N VAL A 448 -9.06 11.25 -10.00
CA VAL A 448 -9.02 11.98 -11.28
C VAL A 448 -9.94 13.20 -11.22
N ILE A 449 -11.17 13.05 -10.73
CA ILE A 449 -12.12 14.15 -10.54
C ILE A 449 -11.47 15.24 -9.65
N SER A 450 -10.96 14.86 -8.48
CA SER A 450 -10.29 15.81 -7.57
C SER A 450 -9.14 16.56 -8.24
N THR A 451 -8.32 15.86 -9.01
CA THR A 451 -7.17 16.47 -9.72
C THR A 451 -7.64 17.44 -10.81
N LYS A 452 -8.67 17.07 -11.58
CA LYS A 452 -9.22 17.93 -12.63
C LYS A 452 -9.89 19.18 -12.05
N LEU A 453 -10.70 19.00 -11.00
CA LEU A 453 -11.35 20.11 -10.29
C LEU A 453 -10.34 21.06 -9.64
N GLU A 454 -9.30 20.53 -8.98
CA GLU A 454 -8.21 21.40 -8.45
C GLU A 454 -7.52 22.20 -9.56
N SER A 455 -7.33 21.60 -10.73
CA SER A 455 -6.72 22.28 -11.88
C SER A 455 -7.64 23.40 -12.40
N LEU A 456 -8.94 23.12 -12.51
CA LEU A 456 -9.94 24.12 -12.94
C LEU A 456 -10.07 25.27 -11.94
N LEU A 457 -10.17 24.97 -10.65
CA LEU A 457 -10.21 25.99 -9.58
C LEU A 457 -8.97 26.88 -9.60
N LYS A 458 -7.79 26.33 -9.81
CA LYS A 458 -6.55 27.14 -9.93
C LYS A 458 -6.55 28.03 -11.17
N LYS A 459 -7.12 27.59 -12.29
CA LYS A 459 -7.27 28.41 -13.48
C LYS A 459 -8.32 29.51 -13.25
N PHE A 460 -9.41 29.16 -12.60
CA PHE A 460 -10.45 30.08 -12.21
C PHE A 460 -9.93 31.16 -11.26
N ASP A 461 -9.22 30.81 -10.19
CA ASP A 461 -8.60 31.75 -9.25
C ASP A 461 -7.67 32.74 -9.97
N LYS A 462 -6.86 32.27 -10.92
CA LYS A 462 -5.99 33.14 -11.72
C LYS A 462 -6.78 34.14 -12.56
N ASN A 463 -7.81 33.68 -13.24
CA ASN A 463 -8.67 34.52 -14.08
C ASN A 463 -9.48 35.50 -13.22
N PHE A 464 -9.93 35.05 -12.04
CA PHE A 464 -10.65 35.87 -11.08
C PHE A 464 -9.80 37.02 -10.53
N TYR A 465 -8.53 36.78 -10.21
CA TYR A 465 -7.60 37.86 -9.76
C TYR A 465 -7.37 38.92 -10.85
N VAL A 466 -7.40 38.53 -12.12
CA VAL A 466 -7.31 39.46 -13.25
C VAL A 466 -8.60 40.26 -13.41
N LEU A 467 -9.76 39.60 -13.33
CA LEU A 467 -11.09 40.21 -13.46
C LEU A 467 -11.46 41.10 -12.25
N SER A 468 -11.04 40.73 -11.03
CA SER A 468 -11.34 41.48 -9.81
C SER A 468 -10.56 42.80 -9.70
N ARG A 469 -9.47 42.97 -10.45
CA ARG A 469 -8.77 44.26 -10.57
C ARG A 469 -9.56 45.27 -11.42
N ASP A 470 -10.36 44.80 -12.37
CA ASP A 470 -11.11 45.65 -13.29
C ASP A 470 -12.58 45.87 -12.90
N CYS A 471 -13.16 45.09 -11.99
CA CYS A 471 -14.57 45.15 -11.63
C CYS A 471 -14.80 45.16 -10.12
N ARG A 472 -15.01 46.32 -9.52
CA ARG A 472 -15.28 46.50 -8.06
C ARG A 472 -16.65 45.98 -7.56
N GLU A 473 -17.54 45.42 -8.40
CA GLU A 473 -18.95 45.19 -8.04
C GLU A 473 -19.44 43.71 -8.04
N LYS A 474 -18.60 42.66 -8.23
CA LYS A 474 -19.11 41.31 -8.46
C LYS A 474 -18.72 40.18 -7.47
N PRO A 475 -18.60 40.35 -6.12
CA PRO A 475 -18.32 39.23 -5.23
C PRO A 475 -19.49 38.22 -5.08
N LYS A 476 -20.75 38.64 -5.23
CA LYS A 476 -21.94 37.77 -5.11
C LYS A 476 -22.09 36.73 -6.24
N LYS A 477 -21.78 37.11 -7.49
CA LYS A 477 -21.89 36.22 -8.65
C LYS A 477 -20.91 35.03 -8.57
N VAL A 478 -19.71 35.23 -8.06
CA VAL A 478 -18.68 34.21 -7.88
C VAL A 478 -19.04 33.21 -6.79
N PHE A 479 -19.69 33.66 -5.74
CA PHE A 479 -20.10 32.80 -4.62
C PHE A 479 -21.23 31.83 -5.07
N ASN A 480 -22.18 32.31 -5.83
CA ASN A 480 -23.26 31.47 -6.40
C ASN A 480 -22.70 30.42 -7.35
N PHE A 481 -21.77 30.77 -8.25
CA PHE A 481 -21.13 29.86 -9.16
C PHE A 481 -20.33 28.76 -8.44
N SER A 482 -19.63 29.09 -7.35
CA SER A 482 -18.89 28.11 -6.54
C SER A 482 -19.83 27.10 -5.87
N ASN A 483 -21.01 27.53 -5.42
CA ASN A 483 -22.01 26.66 -4.83
C ASN A 483 -22.62 25.71 -5.87
N GLU A 484 -22.97 26.19 -7.06
CA GLU A 484 -23.46 25.35 -8.15
C GLU A 484 -22.43 24.31 -8.60
N LEU A 485 -21.14 24.67 -8.62
CA LEU A 485 -20.08 23.73 -8.92
C LEU A 485 -19.97 22.62 -7.86
N ILE A 486 -20.09 22.99 -6.58
CA ILE A 486 -20.07 22.04 -5.47
C ILE A 486 -21.26 21.09 -5.57
N ASP A 487 -22.45 21.60 -5.83
CA ASP A 487 -23.67 20.79 -5.98
C ASP A 487 -23.56 19.82 -7.14
N LYS A 488 -23.09 20.25 -8.31
CA LYS A 488 -22.84 19.37 -9.47
C LYS A 488 -21.77 18.30 -9.20
N VAL A 489 -20.74 18.62 -8.41
CA VAL A 489 -19.72 17.64 -7.99
C VAL A 489 -20.31 16.61 -7.03
N ILE A 490 -21.20 17.03 -6.12
CA ILE A 490 -21.91 16.13 -5.20
C ILE A 490 -22.84 15.19 -5.97
N GLU A 491 -23.53 15.66 -7.02
CA GLU A 491 -24.37 14.83 -7.86
C GLU A 491 -23.60 13.74 -8.65
N ILE A 492 -22.33 13.99 -8.95
CA ILE A 492 -21.45 13.03 -9.66
C ILE A 492 -20.82 12.02 -8.70
N SER A 493 -20.60 12.38 -7.46
CA SER A 493 -19.94 11.54 -6.45
C SER A 493 -20.92 10.62 -5.71
#